data_d4321eea1d68420dd4909a922712b6af
#
_entry.id   d4321eea1d68420dd4909a922712b6af
#
_cell.length_a   1.000
_cell.length_b   1.000
_cell.length_c   1.000
_cell.angle_alpha   90.00
_cell.angle_beta   90.00
_cell.angle_gamma   90.00
#
_symmetry.space_group_name_H-M   'P 1'
#
loop_
_entity.id
_entity.type
_entity.pdbx_description
1 polymer ?
#
loop_
_entity_poly.entity_id
_entity_poly.type
_entity_poly.pdbx_seq_one_letter_code
_entity_poly.pdbx_strand_id
1 'polypeptide(L)'
;MRVLARIPTVNRLRTVAQGLEYVPAKGPAIIAARHYHHLFDGLAFFAAVERRFHIVVTLDWAQSRRSKFLMSMLNRLARWPMVLREDALLSGATQRRTLFKPSDLPRYQLAALRQSVKLLGEKRLLIIFPEGYPNIDPIYTPKTGADEFLPFKPGFAVIAECAERVMHQAVPIIPTGIRYQTGSTWLAQLNFGPPVYRRDFPSRQQLIEHVAGAVKQLSAVQIKI
;
A
#
# COMPACT_ATOMS: atom_id res chain seq x y z
N MET A 1 11.91 8.06 21.54
CA MET A 1 11.04 9.27 21.52
C MET A 1 10.76 9.61 20.04
N ARG A 2 9.56 9.33 19.55
CA ARG A 2 9.16 9.72 18.18
C ARG A 2 8.76 11.18 18.23
N VAL A 3 9.52 12.05 17.59
CA VAL A 3 9.07 13.40 17.27
C VAL A 3 8.02 13.22 16.15
N LEU A 4 6.75 13.12 16.53
CA LEU A 4 5.64 13.34 15.61
C LEU A 4 5.73 14.83 15.25
N ALA A 5 6.28 15.13 14.08
CA ALA A 5 6.14 16.46 13.53
C ALA A 5 4.65 16.81 13.61
N ARG A 6 4.33 17.93 14.26
CA ARG A 6 2.96 18.46 14.36
C ARG A 6 2.50 18.94 12.98
N ILE A 7 2.18 17.98 12.12
CA ILE A 7 1.51 18.27 10.87
C ILE A 7 0.05 18.52 11.25
N PRO A 8 -0.57 19.64 10.90
CA PRO A 8 -1.95 19.96 11.28
C PRO A 8 -2.97 18.86 10.95
N THR A 9 -2.68 18.06 9.94
CA THR A 9 -3.50 16.91 9.50
C THR A 9 -3.46 15.74 10.50
N VAL A 10 -2.39 15.59 11.29
CA VAL A 10 -2.25 14.50 12.27
C VAL A 10 -3.16 14.72 13.48
N ASN A 11 -3.47 15.97 13.82
CA ASN A 11 -4.40 16.29 14.92
C ASN A 11 -5.85 15.90 14.62
N ARG A 12 -6.17 15.54 13.35
CA ARG A 12 -7.50 15.12 12.91
C ARG A 12 -7.63 13.59 12.72
N LEU A 13 -6.59 12.84 13.04
CA LEU A 13 -6.57 11.38 12.88
C LEU A 13 -6.18 10.71 14.19
N ARG A 14 -7.06 9.89 14.72
CA ARG A 14 -6.76 8.91 15.76
C ARG A 14 -6.64 7.54 15.10
N THR A 15 -5.74 6.71 15.61
CA THR A 15 -5.51 5.37 15.05
C THR A 15 -5.61 4.34 16.17
N VAL A 16 -6.35 3.28 15.91
CA VAL A 16 -6.38 2.06 16.72
C VAL A 16 -6.03 0.87 15.84
N ALA A 17 -5.40 -0.13 16.41
CA ALA A 17 -4.95 -1.30 15.68
C ALA A 17 -5.14 -2.56 16.50
N GLN A 18 -5.50 -3.65 15.83
CA GLN A 18 -5.52 -5.00 16.40
C GLN A 18 -4.81 -5.98 15.46
N GLY A 19 -4.33 -7.11 16.00
CA GLY A 19 -3.59 -8.11 15.23
C GLY A 19 -2.14 -7.68 14.91
N LEU A 20 -1.58 -6.70 15.63
CA LEU A 20 -0.20 -6.24 15.44
C LEU A 20 0.83 -7.35 15.69
N GLU A 21 0.49 -8.36 16.45
CA GLU A 21 1.28 -9.57 16.68
C GLU A 21 1.57 -10.36 15.39
N TYR A 22 0.73 -10.20 14.36
CA TYR A 22 0.95 -10.79 13.04
C TYR A 22 1.99 -10.06 12.21
N VAL A 23 2.34 -8.83 12.58
CA VAL A 23 3.38 -8.07 11.89
C VAL A 23 4.75 -8.45 12.47
N PRO A 24 5.61 -9.17 11.75
CA PRO A 24 6.89 -9.62 12.28
C PRO A 24 7.73 -8.43 12.75
N ALA A 25 8.28 -8.47 13.96
CA ALA A 25 9.15 -7.41 14.48
C ALA A 25 10.42 -7.22 13.65
N LYS A 26 10.90 -8.27 13.00
CA LYS A 26 12.10 -8.29 12.16
C LYS A 26 11.87 -9.17 10.93
N GLY A 27 12.79 -9.07 9.96
CA GLY A 27 12.74 -9.88 8.73
C GLY A 27 11.91 -9.22 7.61
N PRO A 28 11.92 -9.81 6.40
CA PRO A 28 11.12 -9.36 5.29
C PRO A 28 9.64 -9.60 5.57
N ALA A 29 8.78 -8.67 5.14
CA ALA A 29 7.35 -8.87 5.18
C ALA A 29 6.64 -7.90 4.23
N ILE A 30 5.45 -8.27 3.76
CA ILE A 30 4.58 -7.43 2.95
C ILE A 30 3.25 -7.28 3.67
N ILE A 31 2.82 -6.05 3.91
CA ILE A 31 1.44 -5.74 4.29
C ILE A 31 0.67 -5.45 2.99
N ALA A 32 -0.37 -6.23 2.73
CA ALA A 32 -1.32 -5.99 1.65
C ALA A 32 -2.58 -5.40 2.25
N ALA A 33 -2.80 -4.11 2.04
CA ALA A 33 -3.83 -3.37 2.75
C ALA A 33 -4.92 -2.81 1.82
N ARG A 34 -6.12 -2.64 2.37
CA ARG A 34 -7.16 -1.81 1.76
C ARG A 34 -6.62 -0.41 1.51
N HIS A 35 -7.01 0.20 0.39
CA HIS A 35 -6.74 1.62 0.13
C HIS A 35 -8.03 2.43 0.27
N TYR A 36 -8.15 3.18 1.36
CA TYR A 36 -9.35 3.96 1.65
C TYR A 36 -9.14 5.46 1.46
N HIS A 37 -8.08 6.04 2.05
CA HIS A 37 -7.81 7.49 1.99
C HIS A 37 -6.37 7.76 1.55
N HIS A 38 -6.21 8.57 0.51
CA HIS A 38 -4.91 8.83 -0.12
C HIS A 38 -3.78 9.24 0.83
N LEU A 39 -4.09 9.94 1.93
CA LEU A 39 -3.12 10.43 2.91
C LEU A 39 -3.20 9.68 4.24
N PHE A 40 -4.43 9.47 4.77
CA PHE A 40 -4.62 8.95 6.12
C PHE A 40 -4.20 7.49 6.26
N ASP A 41 -4.28 6.69 5.20
CA ASP A 41 -3.82 5.30 5.26
C ASP A 41 -2.35 5.22 5.64
N GLY A 42 -1.49 6.01 4.98
CA GLY A 42 -0.07 6.08 5.32
C GLY A 42 0.17 6.57 6.75
N LEU A 43 -0.55 7.62 7.18
CA LEU A 43 -0.43 8.18 8.53
C LEU A 43 -0.89 7.18 9.60
N ALA A 44 -1.95 6.42 9.36
CA ALA A 44 -2.44 5.38 10.27
C ALA A 44 -1.39 4.28 10.47
N PHE A 45 -0.74 3.83 9.39
CA PHE A 45 0.38 2.89 9.52
C PHE A 45 1.57 3.48 10.28
N PHE A 46 1.91 4.74 10.06
CA PHE A 46 2.98 5.41 10.83
C PHE A 46 2.66 5.51 12.32
N ALA A 47 1.38 5.64 12.68
CA ALA A 47 0.95 5.68 14.07
C ALA A 47 0.95 4.29 14.73
N ALA A 48 0.57 3.25 13.99
CA ALA A 48 0.34 1.90 14.53
C ALA A 48 1.59 1.01 14.47
N VAL A 49 2.35 1.05 13.37
CA VAL A 49 3.46 0.12 13.14
C VAL A 49 4.78 0.71 13.63
N GLU A 50 5.40 0.07 14.64
CA GLU A 50 6.62 0.59 15.26
C GLU A 50 7.88 0.41 14.40
N ARG A 51 7.96 -0.65 13.61
CA ARG A 51 9.14 -0.90 12.77
C ARG A 51 9.15 -0.01 11.53
N ARG A 52 10.35 0.24 11.00
CA ARG A 52 10.50 0.97 9.73
C ARG A 52 9.89 0.20 8.59
N PHE A 53 9.12 0.87 7.76
CA PHE A 53 8.50 0.32 6.57
C PHE A 53 8.66 1.25 5.37
N HIS A 54 8.42 0.72 4.18
CA HIS A 54 8.41 1.44 2.92
C HIS A 54 7.07 1.22 2.24
N ILE A 55 6.50 2.27 1.66
CA ILE A 55 5.22 2.20 0.95
C ILE A 55 5.49 2.18 -0.55
N VAL A 56 4.83 1.27 -1.26
CA VAL A 56 4.79 1.33 -2.73
C VAL A 56 3.80 2.42 -3.12
N VAL A 57 4.29 3.44 -3.82
CA VAL A 57 3.52 4.64 -4.16
C VAL A 57 3.34 4.79 -5.66
N THR A 58 2.23 5.40 -6.08
CA THR A 58 1.99 5.76 -7.47
C THR A 58 2.52 7.17 -7.75
N LEU A 59 2.99 7.40 -8.98
CA LEU A 59 3.53 8.69 -9.40
C LEU A 59 2.76 9.30 -10.60
N ASP A 60 1.86 8.54 -11.22
CA ASP A 60 1.10 8.94 -12.42
C ASP A 60 0.17 10.16 -12.19
N TRP A 61 -0.12 10.51 -10.94
CA TRP A 61 -0.89 11.70 -10.60
C TRP A 61 -0.09 13.01 -10.71
N ALA A 62 1.23 12.97 -10.86
CA ALA A 62 2.04 14.19 -10.97
C ALA A 62 1.79 14.90 -12.30
N GLN A 63 1.21 16.11 -12.22
CA GLN A 63 0.78 16.91 -13.38
C GLN A 63 1.80 17.99 -13.77
N SER A 64 2.77 18.30 -12.92
CA SER A 64 3.80 19.30 -13.17
C SER A 64 5.20 18.74 -13.00
N ARG A 65 6.17 19.31 -13.75
CA ARG A 65 7.58 18.93 -13.59
C ARG A 65 8.11 19.15 -12.18
N ARG A 66 7.63 20.20 -11.50
CA ARG A 66 7.99 20.50 -10.10
C ARG A 66 7.46 19.44 -9.15
N SER A 67 6.17 19.08 -9.26
CA SER A 67 5.59 18.02 -8.41
C SER A 67 6.26 16.67 -8.67
N LYS A 68 6.52 16.32 -9.93
CA LYS A 68 7.26 15.11 -10.30
C LYS A 68 8.64 15.08 -9.67
N PHE A 69 9.41 16.17 -9.79
CA PHE A 69 10.76 16.28 -9.22
C PHE A 69 10.74 16.15 -7.69
N LEU A 70 9.91 16.94 -7.02
CA LEU A 70 9.80 16.93 -5.54
C LEU A 70 9.41 15.55 -5.02
N MET A 71 8.37 14.94 -5.60
CA MET A 71 7.92 13.61 -5.17
C MET A 71 8.95 12.53 -5.47
N SER A 72 9.64 12.61 -6.62
CA SER A 72 10.72 11.67 -6.93
C SER A 72 11.89 11.79 -5.94
N MET A 73 12.23 13.01 -5.54
CA MET A 73 13.26 13.27 -4.53
C MET A 73 12.84 12.74 -3.15
N LEU A 74 11.63 13.06 -2.70
CA LEU A 74 11.10 12.59 -1.41
C LEU A 74 11.03 11.06 -1.36
N ASN A 75 10.51 10.43 -2.42
CA ASN A 75 10.43 8.97 -2.50
C ASN A 75 11.81 8.32 -2.55
N ARG A 76 12.78 8.96 -3.21
CA ARG A 76 14.17 8.47 -3.23
C ARG A 76 14.80 8.54 -1.82
N LEU A 77 14.59 9.61 -1.08
CA LEU A 77 15.04 9.74 0.32
C LEU A 77 14.35 8.73 1.23
N ALA A 78 13.05 8.54 1.09
CA ALA A 78 12.28 7.53 1.82
C ALA A 78 12.54 6.11 1.31
N ARG A 79 13.20 5.95 0.15
CA ARG A 79 13.42 4.67 -0.55
C ARG A 79 12.11 3.94 -0.86
N TRP A 80 11.05 4.68 -1.15
CA TRP A 80 9.76 4.12 -1.50
C TRP A 80 9.74 3.69 -2.98
N PRO A 81 9.34 2.43 -3.28
CA PRO A 81 9.21 1.99 -4.67
C PRO A 81 8.11 2.79 -5.38
N MET A 82 8.40 3.27 -6.59
CA MET A 82 7.48 4.09 -7.38
C MET A 82 6.94 3.30 -8.56
N VAL A 83 5.62 3.22 -8.68
CA VAL A 83 4.93 2.55 -9.79
C VAL A 83 4.10 3.55 -10.60
N LEU A 84 3.78 3.17 -11.82
CA LEU A 84 2.76 3.81 -12.64
C LEU A 84 1.60 2.83 -12.81
N ARG A 85 0.37 3.34 -12.79
CA ARG A 85 -0.83 2.53 -13.00
C ARG A 85 -1.13 2.47 -14.50
N GLU A 86 -1.24 1.25 -15.01
CA GLU A 86 -1.49 1.00 -16.43
C GLU A 86 -2.83 1.58 -16.88
N ASP A 87 -3.88 1.31 -16.12
CA ASP A 87 -5.23 1.83 -16.34
C ASP A 87 -5.29 3.36 -16.33
N ALA A 88 -4.49 4.03 -15.50
CA ALA A 88 -4.40 5.49 -15.48
C ALA A 88 -3.76 6.08 -16.75
N LEU A 89 -2.91 5.32 -17.43
CA LEU A 89 -2.18 5.78 -18.62
C LEU A 89 -2.81 5.34 -19.94
N LEU A 90 -3.49 4.17 -19.95
CA LEU A 90 -4.02 3.56 -21.20
C LEU A 90 -5.51 3.84 -21.41
N SER A 91 -6.30 3.95 -20.35
CA SER A 91 -7.77 3.96 -20.49
C SER A 91 -8.36 5.26 -20.99
N GLY A 92 -7.58 6.34 -21.11
CA GLY A 92 -8.13 7.67 -21.44
C GLY A 92 -9.24 8.17 -20.49
N ALA A 93 -9.71 7.30 -19.59
CA ALA A 93 -10.79 7.56 -18.64
C ALA A 93 -10.38 8.60 -17.59
N THR A 94 -9.12 8.77 -17.37
CA THR A 94 -8.58 9.88 -16.61
C THR A 94 -8.22 11.00 -17.56
N GLN A 95 -9.05 12.02 -17.67
CA GLN A 95 -8.72 13.28 -18.33
C GLN A 95 -7.48 13.99 -17.70
N ARG A 96 -6.61 13.23 -17.08
CA ARG A 96 -5.43 13.72 -16.38
C ARG A 96 -4.33 14.00 -17.35
N ARG A 97 -3.89 15.22 -17.36
CA ARG A 97 -2.61 15.62 -17.95
C ARG A 97 -1.47 15.03 -17.10
N THR A 98 -1.28 13.70 -17.11
CA THR A 98 -0.08 13.11 -16.53
C THR A 98 1.15 13.45 -17.40
N LEU A 99 2.32 13.55 -16.75
CA LEU A 99 3.59 13.74 -17.44
C LEU A 99 4.22 12.43 -17.92
N PHE A 100 3.57 11.31 -17.66
CA PHE A 100 4.06 9.99 -18.02
C PHE A 100 3.37 9.47 -19.27
N LYS A 101 4.11 8.68 -20.03
CA LYS A 101 3.62 8.01 -21.26
C LYS A 101 3.45 6.51 -20.99
N PRO A 102 2.60 5.81 -21.73
CA PRO A 102 2.51 4.35 -21.64
C PRO A 102 3.86 3.65 -21.81
N SER A 103 4.75 4.17 -22.63
CA SER A 103 6.13 3.67 -22.81
C SER A 103 7.01 3.72 -21.55
N ASP A 104 6.63 4.52 -20.55
CA ASP A 104 7.35 4.59 -19.28
C ASP A 104 6.99 3.43 -18.33
N LEU A 105 5.84 2.77 -18.52
CA LEU A 105 5.31 1.72 -17.65
C LEU A 105 6.32 0.60 -17.36
N PRO A 106 6.91 -0.09 -18.35
CA PRO A 106 7.80 -1.22 -18.07
C PRO A 106 9.00 -0.83 -17.23
N ARG A 107 9.56 0.37 -17.51
CA ARG A 107 10.72 0.89 -16.79
C ARG A 107 10.39 1.14 -15.31
N TYR A 108 9.25 1.77 -15.00
CA TYR A 108 8.85 2.06 -13.63
C TYR A 108 8.46 0.79 -12.89
N GLN A 109 7.71 -0.11 -13.52
CA GLN A 109 7.32 -1.39 -12.93
C GLN A 109 8.55 -2.25 -12.58
N LEU A 110 9.52 -2.35 -13.51
CA LEU A 110 10.76 -3.10 -13.26
C LEU A 110 11.61 -2.45 -12.16
N ALA A 111 11.72 -1.12 -12.16
CA ALA A 111 12.46 -0.40 -11.11
C ALA A 111 11.83 -0.59 -9.74
N ALA A 112 10.51 -0.50 -9.64
CA ALA A 112 9.78 -0.73 -8.40
C ALA A 112 9.92 -2.18 -7.91
N LEU A 113 9.82 -3.16 -8.81
CA LEU A 113 10.04 -4.57 -8.47
C LEU A 113 11.44 -4.80 -7.90
N ARG A 114 12.48 -4.33 -8.61
CA ARG A 114 13.87 -4.47 -8.16
C ARG A 114 14.12 -3.80 -6.80
N GLN A 115 13.57 -2.60 -6.61
CA GLN A 115 13.69 -1.89 -5.34
C GLN A 115 12.96 -2.61 -4.20
N SER A 116 11.75 -3.11 -4.45
CA SER A 116 10.96 -3.87 -3.47
C SER A 116 11.69 -5.15 -3.05
N VAL A 117 12.20 -5.92 -4.01
CA VAL A 117 12.97 -7.15 -3.73
C VAL A 117 14.24 -6.82 -2.93
N LYS A 118 14.95 -5.74 -3.29
CA LYS A 118 16.12 -5.27 -2.53
C LYS A 118 15.77 -4.92 -1.08
N LEU A 119 14.67 -4.19 -0.86
CA LEU A 119 14.21 -3.82 0.49
C LEU A 119 13.84 -5.04 1.33
N LEU A 120 13.17 -6.03 0.74
CA LEU A 120 12.87 -7.29 1.42
C LEU A 120 14.16 -8.05 1.75
N GLY A 121 15.15 -8.10 0.85
CA GLY A 121 16.48 -8.65 1.11
C GLY A 121 17.22 -7.95 2.26
N GLU A 122 16.99 -6.66 2.45
CA GLU A 122 17.46 -5.87 3.59
C GLU A 122 16.59 -6.06 4.86
N LYS A 123 15.71 -7.06 4.87
CA LYS A 123 14.80 -7.39 5.98
C LYS A 123 13.85 -6.24 6.34
N ARG A 124 13.41 -5.46 5.32
CA ARG A 124 12.46 -4.36 5.50
C ARG A 124 11.02 -4.84 5.33
N LEU A 125 10.10 -4.05 5.87
CA LEU A 125 8.66 -4.20 5.71
C LEU A 125 8.21 -3.34 4.54
N LEU A 126 7.42 -3.92 3.63
CA LEU A 126 6.72 -3.18 2.57
C LEU A 126 5.24 -3.07 2.90
N ILE A 127 4.64 -1.93 2.57
CA ILE A 127 3.20 -1.74 2.56
C ILE A 127 2.78 -1.51 1.12
N ILE A 128 1.81 -2.28 0.68
CA ILE A 128 1.26 -2.22 -0.67
C ILE A 128 -0.25 -2.10 -0.56
N PHE A 129 -0.83 -1.23 -1.39
CA PHE A 129 -2.27 -1.09 -1.57
C PHE A 129 -2.64 -1.70 -2.93
N PRO A 130 -3.00 -3.00 -2.98
CA PRO A 130 -3.13 -3.72 -4.25
C PRO A 130 -4.27 -3.23 -5.14
N GLU A 131 -5.25 -2.53 -4.57
CA GLU A 131 -6.33 -1.90 -5.33
C GLU A 131 -5.84 -0.79 -6.26
N GLY A 132 -4.73 -0.13 -5.88
CA GLY A 132 -4.12 0.95 -6.66
C GLY A 132 -4.84 2.30 -6.56
N TYR A 133 -6.07 2.35 -6.05
CA TYR A 133 -6.85 3.57 -5.86
C TYR A 133 -7.51 3.60 -4.49
N PRO A 134 -7.47 4.72 -3.76
CA PRO A 134 -8.22 4.89 -2.54
C PRO A 134 -9.71 5.14 -2.81
N ASN A 135 -10.57 4.99 -1.80
CA ASN A 135 -11.96 5.42 -1.89
C ASN A 135 -12.07 6.96 -1.89
N ILE A 136 -11.18 7.63 -1.16
CA ILE A 136 -11.14 9.09 -1.07
C ILE A 136 -9.81 9.59 -1.64
N ASP A 137 -9.88 10.24 -2.79
CA ASP A 137 -8.74 10.87 -3.48
C ASP A 137 -9.17 12.25 -4.00
N PRO A 138 -8.40 13.33 -3.71
CA PRO A 138 -8.76 14.68 -4.16
C PRO A 138 -8.64 14.86 -5.67
N ILE A 139 -7.95 13.94 -6.34
CA ILE A 139 -7.69 14.04 -7.76
C ILE A 139 -8.59 13.09 -8.54
N TYR A 140 -8.54 11.79 -8.26
CA TYR A 140 -9.33 10.78 -8.96
C TYR A 140 -9.33 9.43 -8.25
N THR A 141 -10.50 8.81 -8.23
CA THR A 141 -10.68 7.40 -7.95
C THR A 141 -11.80 6.85 -8.83
N PRO A 142 -11.69 5.63 -9.34
CA PRO A 142 -12.79 4.96 -10.02
C PRO A 142 -13.85 4.42 -9.05
N LYS A 143 -13.57 4.42 -7.74
CA LYS A 143 -14.50 3.96 -6.71
C LYS A 143 -15.61 4.97 -6.51
N THR A 144 -16.85 4.49 -6.45
CA THR A 144 -18.07 5.31 -6.33
C THR A 144 -18.63 5.32 -4.91
N GLY A 145 -18.26 4.34 -4.08
CA GLY A 145 -18.77 4.19 -2.73
C GLY A 145 -17.70 3.95 -1.68
N ALA A 146 -18.04 4.26 -0.42
CA ALA A 146 -17.14 4.09 0.71
C ALA A 146 -16.77 2.61 0.98
N ASP A 147 -17.66 1.69 0.62
CA ASP A 147 -17.47 0.25 0.85
C ASP A 147 -17.00 -0.49 -0.40
N GLU A 148 -16.74 0.24 -1.49
CA GLU A 148 -16.28 -0.36 -2.73
C GLU A 148 -14.83 -0.81 -2.65
N PHE A 149 -14.58 -2.00 -3.19
CA PHE A 149 -13.26 -2.60 -3.36
C PHE A 149 -12.99 -2.82 -4.84
N LEU A 150 -11.80 -2.47 -5.29
CA LEU A 150 -11.33 -2.84 -6.61
C LEU A 150 -10.63 -4.20 -6.58
N PRO A 151 -10.60 -4.93 -7.70
CA PRO A 151 -9.81 -6.13 -7.84
C PRO A 151 -8.35 -5.87 -7.48
N PHE A 152 -7.75 -6.79 -6.72
CA PHE A 152 -6.35 -6.69 -6.33
C PHE A 152 -5.43 -6.94 -7.53
N LYS A 153 -4.52 -6.00 -7.77
CA LYS A 153 -3.45 -6.13 -8.77
C LYS A 153 -2.37 -7.09 -8.26
N PRO A 154 -1.73 -7.88 -9.15
CA PRO A 154 -0.83 -8.97 -8.76
C PRO A 154 0.51 -8.50 -8.19
N GLY A 155 0.81 -7.20 -8.16
CA GLY A 155 2.12 -6.66 -7.83
C GLY A 155 2.72 -7.17 -6.51
N PHE A 156 1.93 -7.27 -5.44
CA PHE A 156 2.41 -7.75 -4.15
C PHE A 156 2.83 -9.23 -4.19
N ALA A 157 2.07 -10.06 -4.92
CA ALA A 157 2.37 -11.48 -5.07
C ALA A 157 3.61 -11.70 -5.93
N VAL A 158 3.76 -10.93 -7.02
CA VAL A 158 4.97 -10.95 -7.87
C VAL A 158 6.21 -10.52 -7.08
N ILE A 159 6.10 -9.48 -6.26
CA ILE A 159 7.22 -9.03 -5.40
C ILE A 159 7.60 -10.12 -4.40
N ALA A 160 6.62 -10.76 -3.74
CA ALA A 160 6.86 -11.87 -2.82
C ALA A 160 7.60 -13.03 -3.52
N GLU A 161 7.09 -13.51 -4.66
CA GLU A 161 7.70 -14.60 -5.44
C GLU A 161 9.14 -14.28 -5.86
N CYS A 162 9.38 -13.07 -6.36
CA CYS A 162 10.73 -12.67 -6.78
C CYS A 162 11.68 -12.55 -5.57
N ALA A 163 11.20 -12.01 -4.46
CA ALA A 163 12.00 -11.90 -3.24
C ALA A 163 12.34 -13.26 -2.64
N GLU A 164 11.37 -14.18 -2.56
CA GLU A 164 11.57 -15.55 -2.09
C GLU A 164 12.62 -16.30 -2.92
N ARG A 165 12.57 -16.16 -4.26
CA ARG A 165 13.59 -16.77 -5.15
C ARG A 165 14.99 -16.23 -4.89
N VAL A 166 15.13 -14.92 -4.67
CA VAL A 166 16.45 -14.28 -4.46
C VAL A 166 17.00 -14.58 -3.07
N MET A 167 16.14 -14.62 -2.05
CA MET A 167 16.55 -14.77 -0.67
C MET A 167 16.57 -16.23 -0.19
N HIS A 168 15.94 -17.14 -0.95
CA HIS A 168 15.68 -18.52 -0.51
C HIS A 168 14.95 -18.59 0.85
N GLN A 169 14.11 -17.59 1.13
CA GLN A 169 13.36 -17.44 2.36
C GLN A 169 11.92 -17.04 2.06
N ALA A 170 10.96 -17.65 2.76
CA ALA A 170 9.55 -17.28 2.63
C ALA A 170 9.29 -15.83 3.10
N VAL A 171 8.42 -15.12 2.37
CA VAL A 171 8.01 -13.74 2.67
C VAL A 171 6.56 -13.77 3.15
N PRO A 172 6.29 -13.50 4.44
CA PRO A 172 4.94 -13.38 4.93
C PRO A 172 4.21 -12.20 4.29
N ILE A 173 2.98 -12.44 3.84
CA ILE A 173 2.04 -11.43 3.36
C ILE A 173 0.96 -11.29 4.42
N ILE A 174 0.80 -10.09 4.98
CA ILE A 174 -0.13 -9.79 6.05
C ILE A 174 -1.33 -9.03 5.45
N PRO A 175 -2.50 -9.69 5.30
CA PRO A 175 -3.72 -9.02 4.89
C PRO A 175 -4.11 -7.98 5.94
N THR A 176 -4.44 -6.76 5.54
CA THR A 176 -4.80 -5.72 6.49
C THR A 176 -6.02 -4.94 6.03
N GLY A 177 -7.08 -5.01 6.84
CA GLY A 177 -8.27 -4.19 6.67
C GLY A 177 -8.06 -2.79 7.22
N ILE A 178 -8.66 -1.80 6.56
CA ILE A 178 -8.73 -0.42 7.05
C ILE A 178 -10.19 0.01 7.04
N ARG A 179 -10.63 0.57 8.17
CA ARG A 179 -11.94 1.19 8.32
C ARG A 179 -11.78 2.57 8.92
N TYR A 180 -12.63 3.50 8.50
CA TYR A 180 -12.68 4.83 9.06
C TYR A 180 -14.04 5.15 9.64
N GLN A 181 -14.04 5.86 10.76
CA GLN A 181 -15.19 6.58 11.27
C GLN A 181 -14.90 8.07 11.10
N THR A 182 -15.80 8.75 10.41
CA THR A 182 -15.67 10.18 10.11
C THR A 182 -16.27 11.02 11.24
N GLY A 183 -15.69 12.19 11.50
CA GLY A 183 -16.12 13.14 12.52
C GLY A 183 -15.22 14.36 12.51
N SER A 184 -15.27 15.20 13.55
CA SER A 184 -14.32 16.30 13.74
C SER A 184 -12.88 15.80 13.79
N THR A 185 -12.68 14.62 14.37
CA THR A 185 -11.46 13.83 14.32
C THR A 185 -11.82 12.47 13.71
N TRP A 186 -11.09 12.07 12.69
CA TRP A 186 -11.24 10.77 12.06
C TRP A 186 -10.61 9.68 12.92
N LEU A 187 -11.28 8.54 13.01
CA LEU A 187 -10.74 7.35 13.64
C LEU A 187 -10.41 6.32 12.57
N ALA A 188 -9.12 6.01 12.41
CA ALA A 188 -8.65 4.91 11.59
C ALA A 188 -8.55 3.64 12.43
N GLN A 189 -9.17 2.56 11.96
CA GLN A 189 -9.07 1.22 12.54
C GLN A 189 -8.29 0.33 11.58
N LEU A 190 -7.14 -0.20 12.04
CA LEU A 190 -6.31 -1.13 11.30
C LEU A 190 -6.48 -2.54 11.87
N ASN A 191 -6.91 -3.48 11.05
CA ASN A 191 -7.10 -4.87 11.41
C ASN A 191 -6.09 -5.73 10.65
N PHE A 192 -5.05 -6.21 11.31
CA PHE A 192 -4.05 -7.11 10.73
C PHE A 192 -4.52 -8.55 10.86
N GLY A 193 -4.48 -9.30 9.77
CA GLY A 193 -4.78 -10.73 9.75
C GLY A 193 -3.53 -11.60 9.85
N PRO A 194 -3.71 -12.92 10.06
CA PRO A 194 -2.61 -13.86 10.08
C PRO A 194 -1.83 -13.84 8.77
N PRO A 195 -0.50 -14.03 8.83
CA PRO A 195 0.34 -14.04 7.64
C PRO A 195 0.02 -15.24 6.76
N VAL A 196 0.00 -15.03 5.46
CA VAL A 196 -0.11 -16.06 4.43
C VAL A 196 1.17 -16.10 3.60
N TYR A 197 1.48 -17.25 3.00
CA TYR A 197 2.69 -17.44 2.21
C TYR A 197 2.33 -17.90 0.79
N ARG A 198 3.18 -17.53 -0.18
CA ARG A 198 2.96 -17.92 -1.59
C ARG A 198 2.88 -19.44 -1.76
N ARG A 199 3.68 -20.17 -1.03
CA ARG A 199 3.73 -21.65 -1.08
C ARG A 199 2.45 -22.35 -0.62
N ASP A 200 1.60 -21.67 0.16
CA ASP A 200 0.36 -22.23 0.70
C ASP A 200 -0.77 -22.27 -0.36
N PHE A 201 -0.50 -21.76 -1.57
CA PHE A 201 -1.48 -21.65 -2.65
C PHE A 201 -0.98 -22.32 -3.94
N PRO A 202 -1.83 -23.09 -4.64
CA PRO A 202 -1.47 -23.73 -5.91
C PRO A 202 -1.11 -22.71 -7.01
N SER A 203 -1.76 -21.55 -7.02
CA SER A 203 -1.53 -20.52 -8.03
C SER A 203 -1.42 -19.12 -7.40
N ARG A 204 -0.80 -18.20 -8.15
CA ARG A 204 -0.76 -16.77 -7.78
C ARG A 204 -2.16 -16.18 -7.70
N GLN A 205 -3.05 -16.57 -8.59
CA GLN A 205 -4.41 -16.07 -8.64
C GLN A 205 -5.18 -16.42 -7.36
N GLN A 206 -5.07 -17.65 -6.88
CA GLN A 206 -5.70 -18.08 -5.62
C GLN A 206 -5.13 -17.35 -4.40
N LEU A 207 -3.82 -17.07 -4.36
CA LEU A 207 -3.24 -16.22 -3.33
C LEU A 207 -3.86 -14.82 -3.36
N ILE A 208 -3.97 -14.21 -4.55
CA ILE A 208 -4.54 -12.86 -4.70
C ILE A 208 -5.99 -12.82 -4.23
N GLU A 209 -6.80 -13.78 -4.64
CA GLU A 209 -8.21 -13.90 -4.24
C GLU A 209 -8.37 -14.10 -2.72
N HIS A 210 -7.54 -14.96 -2.15
CA HIS A 210 -7.54 -15.19 -0.70
C HIS A 210 -7.18 -13.91 0.08
N VAL A 211 -6.11 -13.23 -0.31
CA VAL A 211 -5.68 -11.99 0.34
C VAL A 211 -6.74 -10.89 0.19
N ALA A 212 -7.34 -10.77 -1.00
CA ALA A 212 -8.40 -9.79 -1.24
C ALA A 212 -9.63 -10.07 -0.36
N GLY A 213 -10.05 -11.35 -0.27
CA GLY A 213 -11.15 -11.78 0.61
C GLY A 213 -10.87 -11.50 2.08
N ALA A 214 -9.67 -11.82 2.55
CA ALA A 214 -9.24 -11.55 3.92
C ALA A 214 -9.23 -10.05 4.23
N VAL A 215 -8.68 -9.22 3.35
CA VAL A 215 -8.68 -7.76 3.51
C VAL A 215 -10.10 -7.20 3.57
N LYS A 216 -11.01 -7.71 2.73
CA LYS A 216 -12.43 -7.30 2.74
C LYS A 216 -13.09 -7.65 4.08
N GLN A 217 -12.89 -8.87 4.57
CA GLN A 217 -13.43 -9.33 5.88
C GLN A 217 -12.87 -8.48 7.02
N LEU A 218 -11.55 -8.26 7.07
CA LEU A 218 -10.88 -7.45 8.09
C LEU A 218 -11.32 -5.99 8.05
N SER A 219 -11.70 -5.46 6.89
CA SER A 219 -12.22 -4.09 6.75
C SER A 219 -13.66 -3.94 7.27
N ALA A 220 -14.41 -5.03 7.40
CA ALA A 220 -15.75 -5.03 7.97
C ALA A 220 -15.73 -5.10 9.51
N VAL A 221 -14.65 -5.58 10.13
CA VAL A 221 -14.53 -5.73 11.58
C VAL A 221 -14.44 -4.35 12.23
N GLN A 222 -15.31 -4.12 13.22
CA GLN A 222 -15.27 -2.94 14.06
C GLN A 222 -14.54 -3.24 15.38
N ILE A 223 -13.52 -2.46 15.68
CA ILE A 223 -12.86 -2.53 16.98
C ILE A 223 -13.77 -1.84 17.99
N LYS A 224 -14.14 -2.56 19.06
CA LYS A 224 -14.83 -1.94 20.20
C LYS A 224 -13.81 -1.10 20.97
N ILE A 225 -14.08 0.18 21.11
CA ILE A 225 -13.24 1.16 21.82
C ILE A 225 -13.82 1.38 23.20
#